data_546159a07994ddd20f76308759af8057
#
_entry.id   546159a07994ddd20f76308759af8057
#
_cell.length_a   1.000
_cell.length_b   1.000
_cell.length_c   1.000
_cell.angle_alpha   90.00
_cell.angle_beta   90.00
_cell.angle_gamma   90.00
#
_symmetry.space_group_name_H-M   'P 1'
#
loop_
_entity.id
_entity.type
_entity.pdbx_description
1 polymer ?
#
loop_
_entity_poly.entity_id
_entity_poly.type
_entity_poly.pdbx_seq_one_letter_code
_entity_poly.pdbx_strand_id
1 'polypeptide(L)'
;MALKNKVMAYLLGKYVDFLTQRVTFYKSRTSLYADFEVEHLKDIDDAANRKIELRIAKNARLYATADYEASDKKEVFEGTSKLQIAAYQKKLRMRYRIEREKARRAIAKLTEEDKSGEQIKLIDQNLASFEASLAEELEAYKAKRHIAFEKSLERDLSKAKPTAQEREALKSRLTADNETYTAAVNAKREAKRAKFVRSNKARIAKLEGKLNNFQAKLKVQLERIQQDSYALPEGVILRAENLCMFFGGVKAVNDLTFDVKQGEIFGLIGPNGAGKTTVFNCITQFNKPTSGHLYLRNRLDEVVNLNKLAVHNVILQGIVRTFQNLEVVKEVSVLDNLLIAAHRQYQSNFFIHMLHLPILRLEEKVIRARADKVLAFMGLSLYRDWYAWGLPYGVLKKIEIARTLMADPHLIILDEPAAGLNDSETIELANLIRRIRDEYKCTILLVEHDMGLVMDVCDNILAISFGKKLAQGSAKEIQSNKDVQAAYLGAPEEVER
;
A
#
# COMPACT_ATOMS: atom_id res chain seq x y z
N MET A 1 32.59 17.97 -22.13
CA MET A 1 31.34 17.52 -22.78
C MET A 1 30.75 16.26 -22.13
N ALA A 2 31.54 15.22 -21.90
CA ALA A 2 31.03 13.94 -21.31
C ALA A 2 30.36 14.09 -19.93
N LEU A 3 30.91 14.92 -19.03
CA LEU A 3 30.29 15.12 -17.70
C LEU A 3 28.93 15.84 -17.80
N LYS A 4 28.82 16.84 -18.70
CA LYS A 4 27.56 17.58 -18.94
C LYS A 4 26.46 16.65 -19.48
N ASN A 5 26.82 15.72 -20.37
CA ASN A 5 25.92 14.75 -20.94
C ASN A 5 25.45 13.71 -19.90
N LYS A 6 26.36 13.24 -19.02
CA LYS A 6 26.00 12.33 -17.91
C LYS A 6 25.08 12.99 -16.90
N VAL A 7 25.32 14.25 -16.52
CA VAL A 7 24.45 15.01 -15.61
C VAL A 7 23.09 15.23 -16.25
N MET A 8 23.04 15.56 -17.54
CA MET A 8 21.79 15.77 -18.26
C MET A 8 20.98 14.46 -18.36
N ALA A 9 21.62 13.33 -18.66
CA ALA A 9 20.95 12.02 -18.69
C ALA A 9 20.42 11.61 -17.31
N TYR A 10 21.18 11.87 -16.24
CA TYR A 10 20.74 11.63 -14.88
C TYR A 10 19.48 12.45 -14.50
N LEU A 11 19.47 13.74 -14.82
CA LEU A 11 18.34 14.62 -14.54
C LEU A 11 17.11 14.24 -15.38
N LEU A 12 17.30 13.91 -16.65
CA LEU A 12 16.23 13.42 -17.52
C LEU A 12 15.69 12.08 -17.04
N GLY A 13 16.56 11.15 -16.61
CA GLY A 13 16.18 9.88 -16.02
C GLY A 13 15.27 10.06 -14.81
N LYS A 14 15.70 10.87 -13.84
CA LYS A 14 14.85 11.17 -12.66
C LYS A 14 13.50 11.78 -13.01
N TYR A 15 13.46 12.63 -14.04
CA TYR A 15 12.19 13.24 -14.46
C TYR A 15 11.30 12.24 -15.21
N VAL A 16 11.88 11.33 -16.00
CA VAL A 16 11.16 10.22 -16.64
C VAL A 16 10.59 9.28 -15.59
N ASP A 17 11.37 8.89 -14.57
CA ASP A 17 10.89 8.06 -13.45
C ASP A 17 9.71 8.71 -12.73
N PHE A 18 9.82 10.00 -12.42
CA PHE A 18 8.73 10.76 -11.83
C PHE A 18 7.47 10.78 -12.71
N LEU A 19 7.60 11.01 -14.01
CA LEU A 19 6.46 11.00 -14.93
C LEU A 19 5.88 9.58 -15.09
N THR A 20 6.72 8.57 -15.17
CA THR A 20 6.31 7.16 -15.26
C THR A 20 5.48 6.76 -14.04
N GLN A 21 5.97 7.05 -12.84
CA GLN A 21 5.21 6.81 -11.61
C GLN A 21 3.85 7.49 -11.63
N ARG A 22 3.78 8.74 -12.13
CA ARG A 22 2.51 9.45 -12.24
C ARG A 22 1.58 8.86 -13.29
N VAL A 23 2.09 8.45 -14.45
CA VAL A 23 1.29 7.79 -15.49
C VAL A 23 0.79 6.45 -15.00
N THR A 24 1.64 5.66 -14.35
CA THR A 24 1.27 4.36 -13.75
C THR A 24 0.21 4.55 -12.67
N PHE A 25 0.35 5.54 -11.81
CA PHE A 25 -0.66 5.90 -10.81
C PHE A 25 -2.04 6.14 -11.43
N TYR A 26 -2.11 6.81 -12.59
CA TYR A 26 -3.37 7.13 -13.24
C TYR A 26 -3.91 6.05 -14.19
N LYS A 27 -3.09 5.08 -14.62
CA LYS A 27 -3.44 4.13 -15.69
C LYS A 27 -3.77 2.72 -15.26
N SER A 28 -3.14 2.19 -14.22
CA SER A 28 -3.26 0.76 -13.99
C SER A 28 -4.52 0.39 -13.21
N ARG A 29 -5.27 -0.58 -13.75
CA ARG A 29 -6.50 -1.12 -13.14
C ARG A 29 -6.22 -1.91 -11.85
N THR A 30 -4.99 -2.36 -11.63
CA THR A 30 -4.50 -2.96 -10.39
C THR A 30 -3.77 -1.95 -9.52
N SER A 31 -3.71 -0.68 -9.95
CA SER A 31 -2.98 0.40 -9.30
C SER A 31 -3.89 1.24 -8.43
N LEU A 32 -3.23 1.95 -7.56
CA LEU A 32 -3.70 3.03 -6.71
C LEU A 32 -4.70 3.98 -7.39
N TYR A 33 -4.63 4.18 -8.70
CA TYR A 33 -5.52 5.08 -9.42
C TYR A 33 -6.93 4.51 -9.65
N ALA A 34 -7.04 3.24 -10.00
CA ALA A 34 -8.36 2.61 -10.17
C ALA A 34 -9.13 2.62 -8.85
N ASP A 35 -8.43 2.37 -7.74
CA ASP A 35 -9.00 2.44 -6.39
C ASP A 35 -9.39 3.87 -6.03
N PHE A 36 -8.54 4.84 -6.36
CA PHE A 36 -8.82 6.26 -6.20
C PHE A 36 -10.04 6.72 -6.99
N GLU A 37 -10.17 6.30 -8.26
CA GLU A 37 -11.32 6.65 -9.09
C GLU A 37 -12.61 6.06 -8.51
N VAL A 38 -12.57 4.80 -8.11
CA VAL A 38 -13.71 4.11 -7.49
C VAL A 38 -14.12 4.79 -6.18
N GLU A 39 -13.18 5.08 -5.27
CA GLU A 39 -13.47 5.75 -4.01
C GLU A 39 -14.01 7.17 -4.20
N HIS A 40 -13.43 7.94 -5.12
CA HIS A 40 -13.92 9.29 -5.38
C HIS A 40 -15.33 9.30 -6.00
N LEU A 41 -15.61 8.38 -6.91
CA LEU A 41 -16.94 8.21 -7.47
C LEU A 41 -17.94 7.79 -6.41
N LYS A 42 -17.55 6.90 -5.49
CA LYS A 42 -18.35 6.51 -4.34
C LYS A 42 -18.62 7.69 -3.39
N ASP A 43 -17.63 8.51 -3.09
CA ASP A 43 -17.80 9.73 -2.28
C ASP A 43 -18.84 10.70 -2.91
N ILE A 44 -18.84 10.83 -4.24
CA ILE A 44 -19.84 11.65 -4.97
C ILE A 44 -21.23 11.05 -4.81
N ASP A 45 -21.36 9.73 -4.94
CA ASP A 45 -22.64 9.02 -4.82
C ASP A 45 -23.18 9.09 -3.38
N ASP A 46 -22.36 8.83 -2.39
CA ASP A 46 -22.73 8.91 -0.97
C ASP A 46 -23.15 10.31 -0.55
N ALA A 47 -22.51 11.35 -1.13
CA ALA A 47 -22.90 12.73 -0.88
C ALA A 47 -24.25 13.08 -1.52
N ALA A 48 -24.56 12.51 -2.69
CA ALA A 48 -25.85 12.69 -3.36
C ALA A 48 -26.96 11.95 -2.61
N ASN A 49 -26.75 10.67 -2.27
CA ASN A 49 -27.70 9.85 -1.55
C ASN A 49 -28.08 10.47 -0.20
N ARG A 50 -27.10 10.94 0.57
CA ARG A 50 -27.37 11.63 1.84
C ARG A 50 -28.27 12.86 1.70
N LYS A 51 -28.13 13.62 0.59
CA LYS A 51 -28.99 14.78 0.33
C LYS A 51 -30.42 14.37 0.03
N ILE A 52 -30.59 13.30 -0.74
CA ILE A 52 -31.91 12.75 -1.07
C ILE A 52 -32.58 12.24 0.19
N GLU A 53 -31.90 11.43 1.00
CA GLU A 53 -32.40 10.89 2.27
C GLU A 53 -32.85 12.02 3.23
N LEU A 54 -32.03 13.06 3.39
CA LEU A 54 -32.38 14.21 4.23
C LEU A 54 -33.60 14.98 3.72
N ARG A 55 -33.82 15.07 2.39
CA ARG A 55 -35.00 15.71 1.81
C ARG A 55 -36.24 14.88 2.05
N ILE A 56 -36.16 13.58 1.78
CA ILE A 56 -37.27 12.65 2.01
C ILE A 56 -37.66 12.64 3.48
N ALA A 57 -36.69 12.54 4.41
CA ALA A 57 -36.96 12.60 5.85
C ALA A 57 -37.61 13.93 6.28
N LYS A 58 -37.17 15.07 5.68
CA LYS A 58 -37.80 16.37 5.94
C LYS A 58 -39.26 16.40 5.48
N ASN A 59 -39.54 15.91 4.29
CA ASN A 59 -40.91 15.90 3.72
C ASN A 59 -41.81 14.90 4.43
N ALA A 60 -41.30 13.73 4.81
CA ALA A 60 -42.02 12.77 5.67
C ALA A 60 -42.41 13.41 7.01
N ARG A 61 -41.52 14.19 7.60
CA ARG A 61 -41.85 14.95 8.82
C ARG A 61 -42.92 16.00 8.58
N LEU A 62 -42.88 16.73 7.47
CA LEU A 62 -43.93 17.74 7.15
C LEU A 62 -45.28 17.07 6.96
N TYR A 63 -45.33 15.89 6.35
CA TYR A 63 -46.54 15.10 6.21
C TYR A 63 -47.04 14.60 7.56
N ALA A 64 -46.20 14.00 8.40
CA ALA A 64 -46.54 13.54 9.71
C ALA A 64 -47.03 14.66 10.65
N THR A 65 -46.51 15.89 10.49
CA THR A 65 -47.04 17.05 11.24
C THR A 65 -48.42 17.49 10.75
N ALA A 66 -48.82 17.14 9.55
CA ALA A 66 -50.17 17.38 9.02
C ALA A 66 -51.14 16.27 9.33
N ASP A 67 -50.65 15.03 9.55
CA ASP A 67 -51.48 13.87 9.90
C ASP A 67 -51.54 13.71 11.43
N TYR A 68 -52.69 13.99 12.01
CA TYR A 68 -52.89 14.26 13.45
C TYR A 68 -52.84 13.05 14.40
N GLU A 69 -52.35 11.89 14.00
CA GLU A 69 -52.12 10.80 14.93
C GLU A 69 -50.82 10.99 15.70
N ALA A 70 -50.91 11.15 17.01
CA ALA A 70 -49.79 11.51 17.88
C ALA A 70 -48.67 10.45 17.93
N SER A 71 -48.95 9.18 17.61
CA SER A 71 -48.02 8.08 17.53
C SER A 71 -47.06 8.25 16.34
N ASP A 72 -47.59 8.55 15.15
CA ASP A 72 -46.81 8.61 13.90
C ASP A 72 -45.91 9.84 13.87
N LYS A 73 -46.39 10.97 14.46
CA LYS A 73 -45.56 12.16 14.62
C LYS A 73 -44.30 11.91 15.44
N LYS A 74 -44.42 11.15 16.52
CA LYS A 74 -43.33 10.84 17.42
C LYS A 74 -42.29 10.00 16.74
N GLU A 75 -42.69 8.95 15.99
CA GLU A 75 -41.77 8.02 15.31
C GLU A 75 -41.01 8.68 14.18
N VAL A 76 -41.65 9.43 13.29
CA VAL A 76 -41.00 10.16 12.21
C VAL A 76 -40.05 11.23 12.74
N PHE A 77 -40.40 11.89 13.84
CA PHE A 77 -39.59 12.89 14.47
C PHE A 77 -38.37 12.27 15.14
N GLU A 78 -38.51 11.17 15.83
CA GLU A 78 -37.42 10.41 16.43
C GLU A 78 -36.47 9.90 15.36
N GLY A 79 -36.95 9.38 14.24
CA GLY A 79 -36.14 8.95 13.11
C GLY A 79 -35.31 10.09 12.52
N THR A 80 -35.94 11.27 12.29
CA THR A 80 -35.23 12.46 11.78
C THR A 80 -34.21 12.99 12.79
N SER A 81 -34.53 12.98 14.08
CA SER A 81 -33.63 13.40 15.16
C SER A 81 -32.44 12.47 15.27
N LYS A 82 -32.63 11.14 15.20
CA LYS A 82 -31.56 10.13 15.19
C LYS A 82 -30.58 10.38 14.03
N LEU A 83 -31.07 10.63 12.81
CA LEU A 83 -30.25 10.92 11.66
C LEU A 83 -29.40 12.19 11.83
N GLN A 84 -29.97 13.23 12.40
CA GLN A 84 -29.28 14.50 12.62
C GLN A 84 -28.24 14.39 13.74
N ILE A 85 -28.56 13.65 14.81
CA ILE A 85 -27.61 13.33 15.90
C ILE A 85 -26.45 12.51 15.36
N ALA A 86 -26.70 11.49 14.56
CA ALA A 86 -25.65 10.69 13.95
C ALA A 86 -24.73 11.51 13.02
N ALA A 87 -25.30 12.44 12.25
CA ALA A 87 -24.52 13.35 11.40
C ALA A 87 -23.65 14.29 12.25
N TYR A 88 -24.17 14.79 13.38
CA TYR A 88 -23.43 15.64 14.29
C TYR A 88 -22.32 14.86 15.01
N GLN A 89 -22.60 13.66 15.50
CA GLN A 89 -21.59 12.76 16.07
C GLN A 89 -20.42 12.52 15.10
N LYS A 90 -20.72 12.28 13.82
CA LYS A 90 -19.68 12.09 12.80
C LYS A 90 -18.80 13.35 12.66
N LYS A 91 -19.41 14.54 12.73
CA LYS A 91 -18.67 15.83 12.71
C LYS A 91 -17.75 15.97 13.92
N LEU A 92 -18.23 15.63 15.12
CA LEU A 92 -17.44 15.69 16.36
C LEU A 92 -16.29 14.67 16.34
N ARG A 93 -16.52 13.42 15.91
CA ARG A 93 -15.48 12.39 15.73
C ARG A 93 -14.39 12.87 14.77
N MET A 94 -14.75 13.59 13.71
CA MET A 94 -13.78 14.15 12.78
C MET A 94 -12.93 15.26 13.42
N ARG A 95 -13.55 16.12 14.25
CA ARG A 95 -12.81 17.15 15.03
C ARG A 95 -11.84 16.51 16.01
N TYR A 96 -12.27 15.51 16.75
CA TYR A 96 -11.42 14.75 17.67
C TYR A 96 -10.22 14.10 16.94
N ARG A 97 -10.48 13.46 15.80
CA ARG A 97 -9.41 12.84 14.99
C ARG A 97 -8.35 13.85 14.54
N ILE A 98 -8.76 15.05 14.18
CA ILE A 98 -7.82 16.12 13.78
C ILE A 98 -6.97 16.56 14.97
N GLU A 99 -7.57 16.79 16.14
CA GLU A 99 -6.82 17.20 17.35
C GLU A 99 -5.91 16.10 17.88
N ARG A 100 -6.37 14.85 17.87
CA ARG A 100 -5.53 13.69 18.20
C ARG A 100 -4.30 13.58 17.30
N GLU A 101 -4.45 13.85 16.02
CA GLU A 101 -3.33 13.83 15.06
C GLU A 101 -2.34 14.98 15.31
N LYS A 102 -2.84 16.17 15.69
CA LYS A 102 -1.98 17.28 16.10
C LYS A 102 -1.20 16.95 17.38
N ALA A 103 -1.87 16.39 18.38
CA ALA A 103 -1.25 15.96 19.63
C ALA A 103 -0.14 14.91 19.38
N ARG A 104 -0.40 13.90 18.56
CA ARG A 104 0.60 12.90 18.18
C ARG A 104 1.85 13.50 17.53
N ARG A 105 1.67 14.49 16.65
CA ARG A 105 2.81 15.19 16.01
C ARG A 105 3.60 16.03 16.99
N ALA A 106 2.91 16.67 17.95
CA ALA A 106 3.57 17.44 18.99
C ALA A 106 4.39 16.52 19.93
N ILE A 107 3.82 15.37 20.31
CA ILE A 107 4.51 14.37 21.13
C ILE A 107 5.73 13.82 20.39
N ALA A 108 5.60 13.45 19.11
CA ALA A 108 6.72 12.96 18.31
C ALA A 108 7.89 13.95 18.26
N LYS A 109 7.61 15.26 18.07
CA LYS A 109 8.63 16.29 18.13
C LYS A 109 9.32 16.41 19.48
N LEU A 110 8.57 16.33 20.57
CA LEU A 110 9.13 16.41 21.93
C LEU A 110 9.99 15.20 22.27
N THR A 111 9.63 14.03 21.73
CA THR A 111 10.39 12.78 21.90
C THR A 111 11.72 12.82 21.13
N GLU A 112 11.74 13.43 19.94
CA GLU A 112 12.97 13.64 19.15
C GLU A 112 13.94 14.62 19.83
N GLU A 113 13.41 15.60 20.59
CA GLU A 113 14.18 16.64 21.26
C GLU A 113 14.65 16.24 22.68
N ASP A 114 14.36 15.00 23.13
CA ASP A 114 14.68 14.48 24.49
C ASP A 114 14.17 15.37 25.63
N LYS A 115 13.08 16.12 25.39
CA LYS A 115 12.49 17.08 26.30
C LYS A 115 11.22 16.56 26.97
N SER A 116 11.39 16.29 28.23
CA SER A 116 10.48 16.20 29.39
C SER A 116 9.08 15.58 29.23
N GLY A 117 8.89 14.46 29.96
CA GLY A 117 7.60 13.78 30.15
C GLY A 117 6.45 14.67 30.68
N GLU A 118 6.74 15.87 31.22
CA GLU A 118 5.73 16.84 31.67
C GLU A 118 4.95 17.48 30.53
N GLN A 119 5.65 17.84 29.45
CA GLN A 119 4.98 18.44 28.27
C GLN A 119 4.12 17.40 27.52
N ILE A 120 4.55 16.15 27.48
CA ILE A 120 3.77 15.05 26.90
C ILE A 120 2.50 14.83 27.73
N LYS A 121 2.62 14.79 29.08
CA LYS A 121 1.47 14.67 29.98
C LYS A 121 0.46 15.82 29.79
N LEU A 122 0.95 17.05 29.60
CA LEU A 122 0.10 18.21 29.35
C LEU A 122 -0.66 18.09 28.00
N ILE A 123 -0.02 17.58 26.95
CA ILE A 123 -0.66 17.34 25.67
C ILE A 123 -1.76 16.27 25.79
N ASP A 124 -1.49 15.17 26.52
CA ASP A 124 -2.49 14.13 26.75
C ASP A 124 -3.66 14.63 27.60
N GLN A 125 -3.40 15.43 28.64
CA GLN A 125 -4.45 16.07 29.43
C GLN A 125 -5.31 17.02 28.60
N ASN A 126 -4.69 17.83 27.73
CA ASN A 126 -5.41 18.71 26.83
C ASN A 126 -6.26 17.93 25.80
N LEU A 127 -5.78 16.81 25.31
CA LEU A 127 -6.54 15.94 24.41
C LEU A 127 -7.74 15.29 25.12
N ALA A 128 -7.55 14.82 26.36
CA ALA A 128 -8.62 14.26 27.19
C ALA A 128 -9.70 15.32 27.53
N SER A 129 -9.27 16.54 27.89
CA SER A 129 -10.21 17.65 28.14
C SER A 129 -10.97 18.07 26.89
N PHE A 130 -10.33 18.03 25.73
CA PHE A 130 -10.99 18.29 24.45
C PHE A 130 -12.02 17.20 24.13
N GLU A 131 -11.70 15.93 24.36
CA GLU A 131 -12.65 14.81 24.19
C GLU A 131 -13.87 14.95 25.08
N ALA A 132 -13.67 15.30 26.36
CA ALA A 132 -14.75 15.58 27.29
C ALA A 132 -15.64 16.75 26.83
N SER A 133 -15.03 17.83 26.35
CA SER A 133 -15.78 18.99 25.81
C SER A 133 -16.63 18.62 24.59
N LEU A 134 -16.17 17.71 23.74
CA LEU A 134 -16.94 17.23 22.59
C LEU A 134 -18.11 16.32 23.03
N ALA A 135 -17.94 15.56 24.12
CA ALA A 135 -19.02 14.78 24.70
C ALA A 135 -20.12 15.68 25.27
N GLU A 136 -19.75 16.73 26.01
CA GLU A 136 -20.67 17.76 26.52
C GLU A 136 -21.39 18.49 25.37
N GLU A 137 -20.66 18.86 24.31
CA GLU A 137 -21.23 19.50 23.11
C GLU A 137 -22.28 18.60 22.45
N LEU A 138 -22.06 17.28 22.43
CA LEU A 138 -23.01 16.30 21.91
C LEU A 138 -24.26 16.22 22.77
N GLU A 139 -24.12 16.14 24.10
CA GLU A 139 -25.26 16.09 25.02
C GLU A 139 -26.07 17.39 24.97
N ALA A 140 -25.41 18.55 24.94
CA ALA A 140 -26.09 19.84 24.73
C ALA A 140 -26.85 19.89 23.40
N TYR A 141 -26.28 19.32 22.34
CA TYR A 141 -26.98 19.23 21.05
C TYR A 141 -28.20 18.32 21.10
N LYS A 142 -28.12 17.17 21.78
CA LYS A 142 -29.25 16.25 22.00
C LYS A 142 -30.37 16.94 22.80
N ALA A 143 -30.03 17.62 23.92
CA ALA A 143 -30.96 18.34 24.74
C ALA A 143 -31.67 19.47 23.98
N LYS A 144 -30.91 20.27 23.21
CA LYS A 144 -31.46 21.31 22.35
C LYS A 144 -32.43 20.76 21.31
N ARG A 145 -32.13 19.57 20.76
CA ARG A 145 -33.01 18.90 19.82
C ARG A 145 -34.30 18.41 20.49
N HIS A 146 -34.22 17.91 21.69
CA HIS A 146 -35.37 17.46 22.45
C HIS A 146 -36.31 18.61 22.77
N ILE A 147 -35.80 19.72 23.28
CA ILE A 147 -36.59 20.92 23.54
C ILE A 147 -37.23 21.49 22.26
N ALA A 148 -36.47 21.50 21.14
CA ALA A 148 -37.03 21.92 19.86
C ALA A 148 -38.13 21.00 19.35
N PHE A 149 -38.07 19.72 19.71
CA PHE A 149 -39.10 18.73 19.42
C PHE A 149 -40.37 19.03 20.21
N GLU A 150 -40.26 19.16 21.53
CA GLU A 150 -41.42 19.40 22.40
C GLU A 150 -42.15 20.70 22.01
N LYS A 151 -41.42 21.80 21.80
CA LYS A 151 -41.98 23.07 21.32
C LYS A 151 -42.67 22.98 19.97
N SER A 152 -42.14 22.10 19.05
CA SER A 152 -42.79 21.93 17.74
C SER A 152 -44.04 21.06 17.85
N LEU A 153 -44.03 20.07 18.74
CA LEU A 153 -45.17 19.21 19.01
C LEU A 153 -46.34 19.97 19.64
N GLU A 154 -46.08 20.80 20.66
CA GLU A 154 -47.09 21.68 21.28
C GLU A 154 -47.72 22.66 20.27
N ARG A 155 -46.86 23.30 19.41
CA ARG A 155 -47.31 24.23 18.38
C ARG A 155 -48.15 23.55 17.30
N ASP A 156 -47.88 22.27 16.99
CA ASP A 156 -48.65 21.51 15.99
C ASP A 156 -49.95 20.92 16.58
N LEU A 157 -50.00 20.65 17.87
CA LEU A 157 -51.21 20.24 18.58
C LEU A 157 -52.25 21.37 18.70
N SER A 158 -51.79 22.65 18.62
CA SER A 158 -52.69 23.80 18.70
C SER A 158 -53.31 24.23 17.36
N LYS A 159 -52.96 23.59 16.23
CA LYS A 159 -53.52 23.92 14.91
C LYS A 159 -54.77 23.11 14.60
N ALA A 160 -55.74 23.72 13.84
CA ALA A 160 -56.91 23.02 13.34
C ALA A 160 -56.50 21.81 12.47
N LYS A 161 -57.25 20.70 12.60
CA LYS A 161 -57.03 19.46 11.81
C LYS A 161 -57.29 19.74 10.32
N PRO A 162 -56.33 19.45 9.41
CA PRO A 162 -56.61 19.59 7.99
C PRO A 162 -57.65 18.51 7.54
N THR A 163 -58.43 18.88 6.58
CA THR A 163 -59.41 17.97 5.97
C THR A 163 -58.70 16.81 5.23
N ALA A 164 -59.42 15.71 5.01
CA ALA A 164 -58.88 14.55 4.29
C ALA A 164 -58.36 14.95 2.89
N GLN A 165 -59.05 15.87 2.23
CA GLN A 165 -58.72 16.37 0.90
C GLN A 165 -57.44 17.21 0.90
N GLU A 166 -57.23 18.06 1.93
CA GLU A 166 -56.00 18.84 2.10
C GLU A 166 -54.80 17.97 2.43
N ARG A 167 -54.99 16.86 3.19
CA ARG A 167 -53.94 15.89 3.47
C ARG A 167 -53.45 15.15 2.22
N GLU A 168 -54.37 14.70 1.39
CA GLU A 168 -54.05 14.01 0.13
C GLU A 168 -53.35 14.94 -0.85
N ALA A 169 -53.78 16.21 -0.96
CA ALA A 169 -53.13 17.22 -1.75
C ALA A 169 -51.72 17.52 -1.23
N LEU A 170 -51.51 17.59 0.08
CA LEU A 170 -50.19 17.75 0.67
C LEU A 170 -49.27 16.57 0.39
N LYS A 171 -49.77 15.34 0.52
CA LYS A 171 -49.02 14.11 0.22
C LYS A 171 -48.54 14.09 -1.23
N SER A 172 -49.46 14.32 -2.17
CA SER A 172 -49.13 14.38 -3.61
C SER A 172 -48.08 15.45 -3.91
N ARG A 173 -48.20 16.65 -3.31
CA ARG A 173 -47.24 17.75 -3.44
C ARG A 173 -45.87 17.38 -2.89
N LEU A 174 -45.81 16.77 -1.71
CA LEU A 174 -44.52 16.36 -1.09
C LEU A 174 -43.83 15.23 -1.85
N THR A 175 -44.61 14.30 -2.41
CA THR A 175 -44.11 13.23 -3.27
C THR A 175 -43.49 13.80 -4.55
N ALA A 176 -44.21 14.69 -5.26
CA ALA A 176 -43.72 15.35 -6.45
C ALA A 176 -42.48 16.20 -6.16
N ASP A 177 -42.40 16.87 -5.01
CA ASP A 177 -41.22 17.61 -4.55
C ASP A 177 -40.02 16.68 -4.31
N ASN A 178 -40.25 15.51 -3.70
CA ASN A 178 -39.19 14.52 -3.52
C ASN A 178 -38.65 13.98 -4.86
N GLU A 179 -39.54 13.66 -5.78
CA GLU A 179 -39.16 13.19 -7.12
C GLU A 179 -38.34 14.26 -7.88
N THR A 180 -38.85 15.49 -7.93
CA THR A 180 -38.19 16.61 -8.57
C THR A 180 -36.82 16.88 -7.96
N TYR A 181 -36.73 16.89 -6.63
CA TYR A 181 -35.46 17.10 -5.92
C TYR A 181 -34.49 15.97 -6.18
N THR A 182 -34.95 14.72 -6.13
CA THR A 182 -34.15 13.52 -6.42
C THR A 182 -33.60 13.56 -7.84
N ALA A 183 -34.42 13.88 -8.83
CA ALA A 183 -33.99 14.06 -10.23
C ALA A 183 -32.92 15.13 -10.37
N ALA A 184 -33.11 16.29 -9.74
CA ALA A 184 -32.14 17.38 -9.76
C ALA A 184 -30.79 17.03 -9.08
N VAL A 185 -30.84 16.29 -7.96
CA VAL A 185 -29.61 15.84 -7.26
C VAL A 185 -28.90 14.78 -8.10
N ASN A 186 -29.64 13.85 -8.72
CA ASN A 186 -29.07 12.82 -9.59
C ASN A 186 -28.41 13.42 -10.84
N ALA A 187 -29.06 14.39 -11.51
CA ALA A 187 -28.47 15.10 -12.64
C ALA A 187 -27.15 15.80 -12.24
N LYS A 188 -27.11 16.47 -11.08
CA LYS A 188 -25.89 17.07 -10.54
C LYS A 188 -24.82 16.04 -10.19
N ARG A 189 -25.22 14.87 -9.69
CA ARG A 189 -24.34 13.74 -9.41
C ARG A 189 -23.66 13.27 -10.70
N GLU A 190 -24.44 12.98 -11.72
CA GLU A 190 -23.94 12.52 -13.03
C GLU A 190 -23.02 13.53 -13.68
N ALA A 191 -23.37 14.80 -13.66
CA ALA A 191 -22.52 15.88 -14.17
C ALA A 191 -21.17 15.95 -13.45
N LYS A 192 -21.16 15.76 -12.11
CA LYS A 192 -19.91 15.71 -11.34
C LYS A 192 -19.07 14.49 -11.67
N ARG A 193 -19.68 13.31 -11.79
CA ARG A 193 -19.02 12.07 -12.21
C ARG A 193 -18.38 12.23 -13.58
N ALA A 194 -19.16 12.70 -14.57
CA ALA A 194 -18.68 12.93 -15.94
C ALA A 194 -17.53 13.95 -15.98
N LYS A 195 -17.64 15.06 -15.23
CA LYS A 195 -16.58 16.07 -15.14
C LYS A 195 -15.29 15.48 -14.56
N PHE A 196 -15.39 14.68 -13.51
CA PHE A 196 -14.25 14.02 -12.87
C PHE A 196 -13.56 13.07 -13.85
N VAL A 197 -14.31 12.14 -14.46
CA VAL A 197 -13.77 11.16 -15.43
C VAL A 197 -13.13 11.86 -16.62
N ARG A 198 -13.79 12.89 -17.19
CA ARG A 198 -13.24 13.68 -18.31
C ARG A 198 -11.94 14.40 -17.93
N SER A 199 -11.91 15.02 -16.75
CA SER A 199 -10.71 15.72 -16.24
C SER A 199 -9.54 14.76 -16.07
N ASN A 200 -9.80 13.55 -15.56
CA ASN A 200 -8.78 12.54 -15.36
C ASN A 200 -8.22 11.98 -16.66
N LYS A 201 -9.11 11.66 -17.63
CA LYS A 201 -8.68 11.23 -18.98
C LYS A 201 -7.77 12.28 -19.63
N ALA A 202 -8.15 13.55 -19.56
CA ALA A 202 -7.34 14.64 -20.10
C ALA A 202 -5.99 14.77 -19.37
N ARG A 203 -5.97 14.56 -18.06
CA ARG A 203 -4.74 14.59 -17.24
C ARG A 203 -3.80 13.44 -17.59
N ILE A 204 -4.34 12.23 -17.76
CA ILE A 204 -3.57 11.05 -18.19
C ILE A 204 -2.94 11.33 -19.55
N ALA A 205 -3.73 11.71 -20.57
CA ALA A 205 -3.22 11.99 -21.91
C ALA A 205 -2.10 13.05 -21.91
N LYS A 206 -2.24 14.11 -21.09
CA LYS A 206 -1.20 15.14 -20.95
C LYS A 206 0.07 14.61 -20.32
N LEU A 207 -0.05 13.73 -19.32
CA LEU A 207 1.12 13.13 -18.65
C LEU A 207 1.83 12.14 -19.57
N GLU A 208 1.08 11.35 -20.35
CA GLU A 208 1.63 10.43 -21.36
C GLU A 208 2.40 11.17 -22.45
N GLY A 209 1.81 12.22 -23.00
CA GLY A 209 2.48 13.04 -24.00
C GLY A 209 3.81 13.61 -23.47
N LYS A 210 3.85 14.05 -22.20
CA LYS A 210 5.08 14.48 -21.56
C LYS A 210 6.07 13.33 -21.37
N LEU A 211 5.59 12.17 -20.86
CA LEU A 211 6.43 11.00 -20.62
C LEU A 211 7.10 10.54 -21.92
N ASN A 212 6.32 10.34 -22.99
CA ASN A 212 6.87 9.91 -24.28
C ASN A 212 7.92 10.87 -24.82
N ASN A 213 7.70 12.19 -24.70
CA ASN A 213 8.68 13.19 -25.13
C ASN A 213 9.98 13.13 -24.32
N PHE A 214 9.88 12.94 -22.98
CA PHE A 214 11.08 12.85 -22.15
C PHE A 214 11.78 11.50 -22.28
N GLN A 215 11.06 10.41 -22.48
CA GLN A 215 11.65 9.08 -22.78
C GLN A 215 12.43 9.12 -24.09
N ALA A 216 11.87 9.74 -25.15
CA ALA A 216 12.59 9.91 -26.41
C ALA A 216 13.89 10.72 -26.23
N LYS A 217 13.85 11.83 -25.47
CA LYS A 217 15.03 12.63 -25.15
C LYS A 217 16.05 11.83 -24.33
N LEU A 218 15.61 11.08 -23.35
CA LEU A 218 16.48 10.24 -22.53
C LEU A 218 17.14 9.15 -23.36
N LYS A 219 16.38 8.48 -24.24
CA LYS A 219 16.89 7.45 -25.16
C LYS A 219 18.01 7.99 -26.03
N VAL A 220 17.80 9.13 -26.70
CA VAL A 220 18.85 9.79 -27.49
C VAL A 220 20.08 10.15 -26.67
N GLN A 221 19.89 10.58 -25.41
CA GLN A 221 20.99 10.93 -24.53
C GLN A 221 21.77 9.70 -24.03
N LEU A 222 21.07 8.59 -23.76
CA LEU A 222 21.65 7.32 -23.37
C LEU A 222 22.40 6.67 -24.55
N GLU A 223 21.85 6.69 -25.75
CA GLU A 223 22.54 6.23 -26.98
C GLU A 223 23.87 6.98 -27.20
N ARG A 224 23.93 8.25 -26.85
CA ARG A 224 25.17 9.05 -26.90
C ARG A 224 26.20 8.70 -25.79
N ILE A 225 25.74 8.05 -24.73
CA ILE A 225 26.57 7.65 -23.57
C ILE A 225 26.96 6.19 -23.62
N GLN A 226 26.13 5.35 -24.23
CA GLN A 226 26.29 3.90 -24.29
C GLN A 226 26.85 3.47 -25.65
N GLN A 227 28.13 3.15 -25.69
CA GLN A 227 28.68 2.20 -26.66
C GLN A 227 28.62 0.74 -26.19
N ASP A 228 28.07 0.48 -25.01
CA ASP A 228 27.91 -0.86 -24.45
C ASP A 228 26.43 -1.13 -24.10
N SER A 229 25.62 -1.49 -25.08
CA SER A 229 24.28 -2.04 -24.83
C SER A 229 24.37 -3.53 -24.51
N TYR A 230 24.34 -3.89 -23.23
CA TYR A 230 24.20 -5.27 -22.81
C TYR A 230 22.74 -5.70 -23.00
N ALA A 231 22.53 -6.79 -23.75
CA ALA A 231 21.21 -7.37 -23.95
C ALA A 231 21.06 -8.62 -23.08
N LEU A 232 20.06 -8.63 -22.19
CA LEU A 232 19.69 -9.85 -21.47
C LEU A 232 18.96 -10.83 -22.41
N PRO A 233 19.14 -12.15 -22.24
CA PRO A 233 18.36 -13.15 -22.95
C PRO A 233 16.86 -12.92 -22.75
N GLU A 234 16.04 -13.37 -23.70
CA GLU A 234 14.59 -13.27 -23.60
C GLU A 234 14.08 -14.03 -22.37
N GLY A 235 13.15 -13.45 -21.66
CA GLY A 235 12.58 -14.03 -20.44
C GLY A 235 13.47 -13.96 -19.19
N VAL A 236 14.71 -13.47 -19.27
CA VAL A 236 15.60 -13.27 -18.11
C VAL A 236 15.36 -11.92 -17.49
N ILE A 237 15.07 -11.90 -16.18
CA ILE A 237 14.89 -10.66 -15.40
C ILE A 237 16.18 -10.23 -14.73
N LEU A 238 16.95 -11.18 -14.19
CA LEU A 238 18.21 -10.89 -13.47
C LEU A 238 19.31 -11.81 -13.99
N ARG A 239 20.48 -11.25 -14.27
CA ARG A 239 21.69 -11.98 -14.61
C ARG A 239 22.85 -11.55 -13.74
N ALA A 240 23.50 -12.50 -13.11
CA ALA A 240 24.83 -12.35 -12.54
C ALA A 240 25.84 -12.95 -13.51
N GLU A 241 26.89 -12.19 -13.82
CA GLU A 241 27.92 -12.56 -14.77
C GLU A 241 29.29 -12.42 -14.12
N ASN A 242 29.98 -13.58 -13.96
CA ASN A 242 31.29 -13.69 -13.33
C ASN A 242 31.39 -12.94 -11.99
N LEU A 243 30.32 -13.02 -11.18
CA LEU A 243 30.19 -12.29 -9.93
C LEU A 243 31.24 -12.74 -8.93
N CYS A 244 32.05 -11.80 -8.45
CA CYS A 244 33.02 -12.03 -7.38
C CYS A 244 32.83 -11.02 -6.26
N MET A 245 32.93 -11.51 -5.01
CA MET A 245 32.96 -10.65 -3.82
C MET A 245 33.97 -11.18 -2.82
N PHE A 246 34.98 -10.35 -2.54
CA PHE A 246 36.09 -10.68 -1.66
C PHE A 246 36.08 -9.75 -0.45
N PHE A 247 36.26 -10.32 0.74
CA PHE A 247 36.43 -9.58 1.98
C PHE A 247 37.86 -9.86 2.51
N GLY A 248 38.77 -8.97 2.25
CA GLY A 248 40.19 -9.23 2.52
C GLY A 248 40.68 -10.48 1.77
N GLY A 249 41.12 -11.50 2.51
CA GLY A 249 41.55 -12.79 1.94
C GLY A 249 40.43 -13.80 1.64
N VAL A 250 39.21 -13.52 2.08
CA VAL A 250 38.08 -14.47 1.94
C VAL A 250 37.33 -14.23 0.63
N LYS A 251 37.25 -15.24 -0.22
CA LYS A 251 36.46 -15.25 -1.46
C LYS A 251 35.05 -15.71 -1.16
N ALA A 252 34.19 -14.79 -0.72
CA ALA A 252 32.81 -15.09 -0.33
C ALA A 252 31.91 -15.46 -1.52
N VAL A 253 32.16 -14.85 -2.70
CA VAL A 253 31.59 -15.24 -4.00
C VAL A 253 32.73 -15.23 -5.00
N ASN A 254 32.84 -16.29 -5.81
CA ASN A 254 33.96 -16.51 -6.69
C ASN A 254 33.49 -17.03 -8.04
N ASP A 255 33.46 -16.15 -9.03
CA ASP A 255 33.11 -16.46 -10.42
C ASP A 255 31.72 -17.08 -10.60
N LEU A 256 30.71 -16.46 -9.94
CA LEU A 256 29.34 -16.97 -9.97
C LEU A 256 28.55 -16.37 -11.13
N THR A 257 28.08 -17.23 -12.03
CA THR A 257 27.23 -16.86 -13.17
C THR A 257 25.91 -17.62 -13.11
N PHE A 258 24.77 -16.87 -13.15
CA PHE A 258 23.42 -17.45 -13.19
C PHE A 258 22.41 -16.47 -13.75
N ASP A 259 21.30 -17.02 -14.24
CA ASP A 259 20.14 -16.29 -14.73
C ASP A 259 18.90 -16.62 -13.89
N VAL A 260 18.07 -15.60 -13.65
CA VAL A 260 16.74 -15.72 -13.06
C VAL A 260 15.72 -15.33 -14.12
N LYS A 261 14.73 -16.19 -14.36
CA LYS A 261 13.67 -15.94 -15.35
C LYS A 261 12.55 -15.10 -14.75
N GLN A 262 11.88 -14.35 -15.58
CA GLN A 262 10.74 -13.55 -15.16
C GLN A 262 9.56 -14.45 -14.74
N GLY A 263 8.99 -14.19 -13.57
CA GLY A 263 7.83 -14.91 -13.05
C GLY A 263 8.14 -16.28 -12.44
N GLU A 264 9.42 -16.66 -12.32
CA GLU A 264 9.80 -17.88 -11.60
C GLU A 264 10.02 -17.64 -10.11
N ILE A 265 9.90 -18.71 -9.33
CA ILE A 265 10.42 -18.79 -7.95
C ILE A 265 11.79 -19.45 -8.03
N PHE A 266 12.83 -18.65 -7.87
CA PHE A 266 14.23 -19.07 -7.96
C PHE A 266 14.81 -19.28 -6.56
N GLY A 267 15.27 -20.50 -6.28
CA GLY A 267 15.91 -20.86 -5.01
C GLY A 267 17.43 -20.69 -5.07
N LEU A 268 18.02 -20.08 -4.04
CA LEU A 268 19.47 -20.06 -3.82
C LEU A 268 19.78 -20.86 -2.56
N ILE A 269 20.42 -21.99 -2.70
CA ILE A 269 20.75 -22.92 -1.61
C ILE A 269 22.26 -23.12 -1.47
N GLY A 270 22.66 -23.64 -0.32
CA GLY A 270 24.04 -23.96 0.01
C GLY A 270 24.27 -24.07 1.51
N PRO A 271 25.33 -24.71 1.96
CA PRO A 271 25.66 -24.79 3.39
C PRO A 271 25.92 -23.42 4.02
N ASN A 272 26.05 -23.38 5.34
CA ASN A 272 26.43 -22.17 6.05
C ASN A 272 27.80 -21.68 5.58
N GLY A 273 27.92 -20.37 5.34
CA GLY A 273 29.16 -19.79 4.77
C GLY A 273 29.33 -19.97 3.26
N ALA A 274 28.39 -20.60 2.54
CA ALA A 274 28.48 -20.78 1.08
C ALA A 274 28.47 -19.47 0.26
N GLY A 275 28.09 -18.34 0.88
CA GLY A 275 28.05 -17.03 0.21
C GLY A 275 26.63 -16.53 -0.19
N LYS A 276 25.56 -17.24 0.20
CA LYS A 276 24.17 -16.89 -0.15
C LYS A 276 23.80 -15.43 0.17
N THR A 277 23.95 -15.02 1.43
CA THR A 277 23.67 -13.65 1.88
C THR A 277 24.55 -12.63 1.17
N THR A 278 25.81 -13.01 0.84
CA THR A 278 26.72 -12.14 0.07
C THR A 278 26.21 -11.91 -1.35
N VAL A 279 25.69 -12.95 -2.02
CA VAL A 279 25.06 -12.80 -3.35
C VAL A 279 23.89 -11.82 -3.27
N PHE A 280 23.00 -11.93 -2.28
CA PHE A 280 21.89 -11.01 -2.10
C PHE A 280 22.33 -9.59 -1.81
N ASN A 281 23.34 -9.42 -0.96
CA ASN A 281 23.92 -8.12 -0.68
C ASN A 281 24.54 -7.48 -1.94
N CYS A 282 25.06 -8.29 -2.86
CA CYS A 282 25.52 -7.80 -4.16
C CYS A 282 24.35 -7.40 -5.06
N ILE A 283 23.28 -8.19 -5.14
CA ILE A 283 22.08 -7.86 -5.94
C ILE A 283 21.42 -6.58 -5.43
N THR A 284 21.30 -6.42 -4.12
CA THR A 284 20.72 -5.22 -3.49
C THR A 284 21.72 -4.06 -3.38
N GLN A 285 22.97 -4.24 -3.81
CA GLN A 285 24.05 -3.26 -3.75
C GLN A 285 24.43 -2.80 -2.33
N PHE A 286 24.03 -3.55 -1.29
CA PHE A 286 24.60 -3.35 0.06
C PHE A 286 26.11 -3.61 0.05
N ASN A 287 26.55 -4.63 -0.72
CA ASN A 287 27.95 -4.84 -1.04
C ASN A 287 28.15 -4.64 -2.54
N LYS A 288 29.11 -3.80 -2.90
CA LYS A 288 29.49 -3.68 -4.31
C LYS A 288 30.39 -4.85 -4.67
N PRO A 289 30.07 -5.60 -5.74
CA PRO A 289 30.92 -6.68 -6.21
C PRO A 289 32.38 -6.23 -6.43
N THR A 290 33.33 -7.09 -6.08
CA THR A 290 34.75 -6.86 -6.37
C THR A 290 35.02 -6.87 -7.86
N SER A 291 34.37 -7.81 -8.58
CA SER A 291 34.38 -7.91 -10.06
C SER A 291 33.11 -8.60 -10.54
N GLY A 292 32.91 -8.62 -11.85
CA GLY A 292 31.70 -9.16 -12.48
C GLY A 292 30.57 -8.11 -12.53
N HIS A 293 29.46 -8.51 -13.10
CA HIS A 293 28.34 -7.63 -13.38
C HIS A 293 27.02 -8.23 -12.94
N LEU A 294 26.08 -7.37 -12.55
CA LEU A 294 24.71 -7.69 -12.24
C LEU A 294 23.79 -6.83 -13.13
N TYR A 295 22.99 -7.50 -13.94
CA TYR A 295 22.06 -6.86 -14.84
C TYR A 295 20.62 -7.23 -14.46
N LEU A 296 19.76 -6.22 -14.46
CA LEU A 296 18.33 -6.35 -14.18
C LEU A 296 17.52 -5.82 -15.36
N ARG A 297 16.53 -6.54 -15.79
CA ARG A 297 15.46 -6.04 -16.66
C ARG A 297 14.39 -5.41 -15.75
N ASN A 298 14.26 -4.10 -15.82
CA ASN A 298 13.28 -3.39 -15.00
C ASN A 298 11.86 -3.46 -15.61
N ARG A 299 10.88 -2.87 -14.95
CA ARG A 299 9.49 -2.85 -15.42
C ARG A 299 9.25 -2.11 -16.74
N LEU A 300 10.19 -1.28 -17.15
CA LEU A 300 10.16 -0.56 -18.43
C LEU A 300 10.80 -1.37 -19.56
N ASP A 301 11.13 -2.64 -19.29
CA ASP A 301 11.87 -3.53 -20.19
C ASP A 301 13.30 -3.03 -20.53
N GLU A 302 13.86 -2.17 -19.67
CA GLU A 302 15.20 -1.65 -19.80
C GLU A 302 16.19 -2.52 -19.02
N VAL A 303 17.35 -2.82 -19.61
CA VAL A 303 18.41 -3.55 -18.94
C VAL A 303 19.31 -2.55 -18.17
N VAL A 304 19.33 -2.70 -16.86
CA VAL A 304 20.06 -1.83 -15.94
C VAL A 304 21.23 -2.58 -15.32
N ASN A 305 22.43 -2.02 -15.37
CA ASN A 305 23.57 -2.54 -14.62
C ASN A 305 23.47 -2.08 -13.16
N LEU A 306 23.17 -3.02 -12.25
CA LEU A 306 22.99 -2.75 -10.83
C LEU A 306 24.26 -2.22 -10.17
N ASN A 307 25.45 -2.62 -10.61
CA ASN A 307 26.74 -2.17 -10.04
C ASN A 307 26.91 -0.65 -10.11
N LYS A 308 26.24 0.01 -11.06
CA LYS A 308 26.29 1.47 -11.25
C LYS A 308 25.31 2.23 -10.34
N LEU A 309 24.44 1.50 -9.60
CA LEU A 309 23.42 2.10 -8.76
C LEU A 309 23.90 2.27 -7.31
N ALA A 310 23.33 3.25 -6.63
CA ALA A 310 23.38 3.31 -5.17
C ALA A 310 22.28 2.42 -4.58
N VAL A 311 22.47 1.91 -3.36
CA VAL A 311 21.55 1.00 -2.65
C VAL A 311 20.08 1.48 -2.72
N HIS A 312 19.85 2.75 -2.39
CA HIS A 312 18.51 3.34 -2.39
C HIS A 312 17.87 3.47 -3.78
N ASN A 313 18.63 3.31 -4.86
CA ASN A 313 18.12 3.32 -6.23
C ASN A 313 17.75 1.93 -6.74
N VAL A 314 18.20 0.87 -6.09
CA VAL A 314 17.85 -0.52 -6.46
C VAL A 314 16.37 -0.79 -6.29
N ILE A 315 15.77 -0.31 -5.20
CA ILE A 315 14.34 -0.42 -4.96
C ILE A 315 13.50 0.31 -6.03
N LEU A 316 14.08 1.36 -6.67
CA LEU A 316 13.44 2.07 -7.79
C LEU A 316 13.34 1.22 -9.05
N GLN A 317 14.21 0.22 -9.17
CA GLN A 317 14.18 -0.72 -10.29
C GLN A 317 13.20 -1.88 -10.04
N GLY A 318 12.50 -1.86 -8.89
CA GLY A 318 11.49 -2.86 -8.54
C GLY A 318 12.03 -4.07 -7.78
N ILE A 319 13.27 -4.01 -7.25
CA ILE A 319 13.80 -5.04 -6.35
C ILE A 319 13.43 -4.68 -4.91
N VAL A 320 12.77 -5.58 -4.21
CA VAL A 320 12.43 -5.46 -2.79
C VAL A 320 12.93 -6.69 -2.06
N ARG A 321 13.47 -6.53 -0.85
CA ARG A 321 13.99 -7.62 -0.02
C ARG A 321 13.35 -7.60 1.35
N THR A 322 13.01 -8.78 1.90
CA THR A 322 12.84 -8.97 3.34
C THR A 322 14.21 -9.06 4.01
N PHE A 323 14.28 -8.71 5.29
CA PHE A 323 15.50 -8.84 6.06
C PHE A 323 15.44 -10.10 6.93
N GLN A 324 16.59 -10.68 7.25
CA GLN A 324 16.68 -11.86 8.11
C GLN A 324 16.09 -11.62 9.51
N ASN A 325 16.26 -10.42 10.05
CA ASN A 325 15.60 -9.99 11.29
C ASN A 325 14.28 -9.29 10.98
N LEU A 326 13.25 -9.59 11.79
CA LEU A 326 11.94 -8.95 11.69
C LEU A 326 12.03 -7.44 11.89
N GLU A 327 11.93 -6.67 10.82
CA GLU A 327 11.94 -5.21 10.87
C GLU A 327 10.51 -4.61 10.94
N VAL A 328 9.62 -5.28 11.66
CA VAL A 328 8.29 -4.77 11.94
C VAL A 328 8.37 -3.76 13.07
N VAL A 329 7.83 -2.57 12.85
CA VAL A 329 7.74 -1.53 13.89
C VAL A 329 6.64 -1.94 14.87
N LYS A 330 7.05 -2.38 16.07
CA LYS A 330 6.16 -2.99 17.05
C LYS A 330 5.18 -1.99 17.68
N GLU A 331 5.57 -0.72 17.75
CA GLU A 331 4.87 0.38 18.40
C GLU A 331 3.77 1.03 17.54
N VAL A 332 3.57 0.55 16.32
CA VAL A 332 2.53 1.04 15.42
C VAL A 332 1.59 -0.10 14.99
N SER A 333 0.43 0.27 14.44
CA SER A 333 -0.53 -0.72 13.95
C SER A 333 0.01 -1.51 12.76
N VAL A 334 -0.58 -2.69 12.51
CA VAL A 334 -0.27 -3.49 11.30
C VAL A 334 -0.51 -2.66 10.04
N LEU A 335 -1.62 -1.91 9.98
CA LEU A 335 -1.87 -0.99 8.88
C LEU A 335 -0.77 0.06 8.72
N ASP A 336 -0.35 0.69 9.81
CA ASP A 336 0.68 1.73 9.75
C ASP A 336 2.04 1.15 9.30
N ASN A 337 2.37 -0.09 9.67
CA ASN A 337 3.54 -0.81 9.16
C ASN A 337 3.53 -0.92 7.63
N LEU A 338 2.37 -1.23 7.03
CA LEU A 338 2.23 -1.28 5.58
C LEU A 338 2.33 0.11 4.95
N LEU A 339 1.76 1.13 5.60
CA LEU A 339 1.82 2.51 5.11
C LEU A 339 3.24 3.08 5.13
N ILE A 340 4.06 2.71 6.12
CA ILE A 340 5.49 3.06 6.19
C ILE A 340 6.22 2.47 4.97
N ALA A 341 5.97 1.21 4.63
CA ALA A 341 6.58 0.56 3.47
C ALA A 341 6.16 1.20 2.13
N ALA A 342 4.95 1.78 2.08
CA ALA A 342 4.43 2.50 0.92
C ALA A 342 4.95 3.96 0.81
N HIS A 343 5.83 4.42 1.71
CA HIS A 343 6.28 5.82 1.76
C HIS A 343 6.72 6.37 0.40
N ARG A 344 7.38 5.58 -0.43
CA ARG A 344 7.84 5.99 -1.76
C ARG A 344 6.73 6.16 -2.80
N GLN A 345 5.54 5.68 -2.55
CA GLN A 345 4.39 5.81 -3.45
C GLN A 345 3.67 7.15 -3.27
N TYR A 346 3.95 7.86 -2.18
CA TYR A 346 3.50 9.24 -2.03
C TYR A 346 4.23 10.13 -3.05
N GLN A 347 3.46 10.71 -3.96
CA GLN A 347 4.00 11.57 -5.03
C GLN A 347 4.03 13.04 -4.66
N SER A 348 3.48 13.38 -3.51
CA SER A 348 3.42 14.75 -3.02
C SER A 348 4.77 15.18 -2.45
N ASN A 349 5.29 16.30 -2.97
CA ASN A 349 6.50 16.92 -2.47
C ASN A 349 6.28 17.48 -1.05
N PHE A 350 7.36 17.63 -0.29
CA PHE A 350 7.39 18.21 1.05
C PHE A 350 6.52 19.48 1.20
N PHE A 351 6.53 20.38 0.21
CA PHE A 351 5.70 21.57 0.19
C PHE A 351 4.20 21.30 0.12
N ILE A 352 3.79 20.24 -0.60
CA ILE A 352 2.40 19.81 -0.70
C ILE A 352 1.94 19.21 0.63
N HIS A 353 2.83 18.48 1.31
CA HIS A 353 2.61 17.96 2.67
C HIS A 353 2.47 19.11 3.69
N MET A 354 3.30 20.13 3.59
CA MET A 354 3.26 21.29 4.48
C MET A 354 1.98 22.11 4.33
N LEU A 355 1.42 22.21 3.12
CA LEU A 355 0.20 22.98 2.83
C LEU A 355 -1.10 22.21 3.04
N HIS A 356 -1.07 20.95 3.48
CA HIS A 356 -2.25 20.10 3.75
C HIS A 356 -3.31 20.10 2.63
N LEU A 357 -2.86 20.12 1.38
CA LEU A 357 -3.75 20.21 0.23
C LEU A 357 -4.68 18.98 0.12
N PRO A 358 -5.90 19.13 -0.42
CA PRO A 358 -6.87 18.04 -0.58
C PRO A 358 -6.33 16.81 -1.32
N ILE A 359 -5.33 17.01 -2.18
CA ILE A 359 -4.67 15.93 -2.95
C ILE A 359 -3.96 14.91 -2.04
N LEU A 360 -3.43 15.34 -0.88
CA LEU A 360 -2.82 14.44 0.11
C LEU A 360 -3.81 13.46 0.71
N ARG A 361 -5.02 13.95 1.03
CA ARG A 361 -6.08 13.08 1.58
C ARG A 361 -6.50 12.01 0.58
N LEU A 362 -6.43 12.32 -0.70
CA LEU A 362 -6.76 11.40 -1.78
C LEU A 362 -5.66 10.35 -1.96
N GLU A 363 -4.39 10.76 -1.98
CA GLU A 363 -3.25 9.84 -2.01
C GLU A 363 -3.26 8.92 -0.78
N GLU A 364 -3.48 9.46 0.41
CA GLU A 364 -3.56 8.67 1.64
C GLU A 364 -4.69 7.64 1.61
N LYS A 365 -5.88 8.01 1.13
CA LYS A 365 -7.00 7.06 0.98
C LYS A 365 -6.67 5.91 0.04
N VAL A 366 -6.04 6.21 -1.07
CA VAL A 366 -5.65 5.21 -2.07
C VAL A 366 -4.63 4.24 -1.51
N ILE A 367 -3.60 4.77 -0.82
CA ILE A 367 -2.56 3.92 -0.21
C ILE A 367 -3.15 3.07 0.92
N ARG A 368 -4.07 3.61 1.72
CA ARG A 368 -4.81 2.86 2.75
C ARG A 368 -5.67 1.75 2.13
N ALA A 369 -6.41 2.04 1.07
CA ALA A 369 -7.22 1.05 0.37
C ALA A 369 -6.34 -0.08 -0.23
N ARG A 370 -5.15 0.25 -0.75
CA ARG A 370 -4.18 -0.76 -1.17
C ARG A 370 -3.69 -1.58 0.01
N ALA A 371 -3.36 -0.95 1.13
CA ALA A 371 -2.94 -1.66 2.34
C ALA A 371 -4.03 -2.63 2.82
N ASP A 372 -5.30 -2.20 2.80
CA ASP A 372 -6.43 -3.05 3.16
C ASP A 372 -6.55 -4.27 2.21
N LYS A 373 -6.31 -4.12 0.91
CA LYS A 373 -6.26 -5.23 -0.05
C LYS A 373 -5.11 -6.19 0.23
N VAL A 374 -3.91 -5.65 0.50
CA VAL A 374 -2.75 -6.47 0.87
C VAL A 374 -3.03 -7.23 2.16
N LEU A 375 -3.61 -6.58 3.17
CA LEU A 375 -3.99 -7.24 4.43
C LEU A 375 -5.00 -8.36 4.21
N ALA A 376 -6.01 -8.14 3.36
CA ALA A 376 -6.99 -9.17 3.01
C ALA A 376 -6.36 -10.35 2.27
N PHE A 377 -5.48 -10.08 1.29
CA PHE A 377 -4.73 -11.09 0.55
C PHE A 377 -3.85 -11.95 1.47
N MET A 378 -3.20 -11.32 2.45
CA MET A 378 -2.31 -11.97 3.43
C MET A 378 -3.07 -12.67 4.57
N GLY A 379 -4.39 -12.53 4.63
CA GLY A 379 -5.19 -13.05 5.75
C GLY A 379 -5.01 -12.27 7.06
N LEU A 380 -4.58 -11.01 6.97
CA LEU A 380 -4.24 -10.15 8.11
C LEU A 380 -5.32 -9.12 8.47
N SER A 381 -6.51 -9.19 7.86
CA SER A 381 -7.57 -8.17 8.05
C SER A 381 -8.00 -8.01 9.50
N LEU A 382 -8.02 -9.10 10.29
CA LEU A 382 -8.36 -9.05 11.72
C LEU A 382 -7.36 -8.24 12.55
N TYR A 383 -6.09 -8.26 12.15
CA TYR A 383 -5.01 -7.58 12.88
C TYR A 383 -4.80 -6.14 12.41
N ARG A 384 -5.58 -5.64 11.46
CA ARG A 384 -5.40 -4.37 10.79
C ARG A 384 -5.02 -3.19 11.70
N ASP A 385 -5.82 -3.01 12.76
CA ASP A 385 -5.71 -1.89 13.69
C ASP A 385 -4.98 -2.29 15.00
N TRP A 386 -4.49 -3.54 15.10
CA TRP A 386 -3.73 -4.02 16.24
C TRP A 386 -2.29 -3.51 16.14
N TYR A 387 -1.69 -3.24 17.29
CA TYR A 387 -0.25 -3.03 17.37
C TYR A 387 0.49 -4.32 17.00
N ALA A 388 1.62 -4.20 16.33
CA ALA A 388 2.43 -5.36 15.99
C ALA A 388 3.07 -5.99 17.21
N TRP A 389 3.20 -5.26 18.32
CA TRP A 389 3.69 -5.76 19.59
C TRP A 389 2.76 -6.84 20.16
N GLY A 390 3.34 -7.98 20.52
CA GLY A 390 2.58 -9.09 21.10
C GLY A 390 1.87 -10.00 20.10
N LEU A 391 1.97 -9.75 18.80
CA LEU A 391 1.44 -10.65 17.78
C LEU A 391 2.31 -11.93 17.68
N PRO A 392 1.70 -13.09 17.35
CA PRO A 392 2.41 -14.32 17.08
C PRO A 392 3.47 -14.13 15.99
N TYR A 393 4.58 -14.90 16.10
CA TYR A 393 5.72 -14.77 15.20
C TYR A 393 5.35 -14.98 13.73
N GLY A 394 4.54 -16.00 13.42
CA GLY A 394 4.04 -16.24 12.06
C GLY A 394 3.21 -15.09 11.49
N VAL A 395 2.45 -14.37 12.35
CA VAL A 395 1.73 -13.15 11.93
C VAL A 395 2.70 -12.03 11.62
N LEU A 396 3.74 -11.84 12.42
CA LEU A 396 4.78 -10.83 12.18
C LEU A 396 5.54 -11.11 10.87
N LYS A 397 5.83 -12.37 10.56
CA LYS A 397 6.43 -12.78 9.27
C LYS A 397 5.51 -12.45 8.09
N LYS A 398 4.22 -12.71 8.21
CA LYS A 398 3.23 -12.32 7.18
C LYS A 398 3.17 -10.79 7.00
N ILE A 399 3.30 -10.00 8.07
CA ILE A 399 3.36 -8.53 8.00
C ILE A 399 4.62 -8.07 7.27
N GLU A 400 5.77 -8.68 7.54
CA GLU A 400 7.03 -8.37 6.84
C GLU A 400 6.90 -8.58 5.34
N ILE A 401 6.36 -9.73 4.90
CA ILE A 401 6.11 -10.00 3.49
C ILE A 401 5.07 -9.03 2.91
N ALA A 402 4.00 -8.72 3.64
CA ALA A 402 3.00 -7.73 3.23
C ALA A 402 3.60 -6.35 2.95
N ARG A 403 4.59 -5.93 3.74
CA ARG A 403 5.33 -4.67 3.53
C ARG A 403 6.05 -4.64 2.18
N THR A 404 6.61 -5.78 1.72
CA THR A 404 7.27 -5.85 0.41
C THR A 404 6.28 -5.64 -0.74
N LEU A 405 5.04 -6.15 -0.59
CA LEU A 405 3.99 -6.00 -1.60
C LEU A 405 3.50 -4.55 -1.73
N MET A 406 3.60 -3.77 -0.64
CA MET A 406 3.28 -2.34 -0.69
C MET A 406 4.22 -1.55 -1.60
N ALA A 407 5.45 -2.01 -1.79
CA ALA A 407 6.42 -1.35 -2.67
C ALA A 407 6.21 -1.62 -4.16
N ASP A 408 5.22 -2.42 -4.53
CA ASP A 408 4.92 -2.84 -5.91
C ASP A 408 6.14 -3.52 -6.58
N PRO A 409 6.57 -4.68 -6.07
CA PRO A 409 7.82 -5.30 -6.49
C PRO A 409 7.74 -5.94 -7.89
N HIS A 410 8.86 -5.93 -8.61
CA HIS A 410 9.08 -6.72 -9.83
C HIS A 410 9.88 -7.99 -9.52
N LEU A 411 10.81 -7.87 -8.60
CA LEU A 411 11.58 -8.95 -8.02
C LEU A 411 11.54 -8.84 -6.49
N ILE A 412 11.06 -9.89 -5.82
CA ILE A 412 11.08 -10.00 -4.36
C ILE A 412 12.21 -10.94 -3.96
N ILE A 413 13.03 -10.51 -3.02
CA ILE A 413 14.05 -11.35 -2.38
C ILE A 413 13.53 -11.71 -1.00
N LEU A 414 13.30 -13.00 -0.76
CA LEU A 414 12.92 -13.57 0.54
C LEU A 414 14.13 -14.24 1.17
N ASP A 415 14.56 -13.72 2.31
CA ASP A 415 15.75 -14.18 3.03
C ASP A 415 15.31 -14.95 4.28
N GLU A 416 15.38 -16.28 4.23
CA GLU A 416 14.98 -17.22 5.27
C GLU A 416 13.57 -16.94 5.85
N PRO A 417 12.53 -16.86 4.98
CA PRO A 417 11.20 -16.51 5.45
C PRO A 417 10.56 -17.58 6.35
N ALA A 418 10.98 -18.85 6.27
CA ALA A 418 10.48 -19.94 7.12
C ALA A 418 11.20 -20.05 8.48
N ALA A 419 12.27 -19.31 8.70
CA ALA A 419 13.01 -19.40 9.95
C ALA A 419 12.11 -19.12 11.17
N GLY A 420 12.03 -20.09 12.09
CA GLY A 420 11.23 -20.01 13.32
C GLY A 420 9.74 -20.34 13.16
N LEU A 421 9.30 -20.79 11.99
CA LEU A 421 7.96 -21.31 11.75
C LEU A 421 7.89 -22.81 12.05
N ASN A 422 6.70 -23.29 12.40
CA ASN A 422 6.43 -24.73 12.48
C ASN A 422 6.03 -25.30 11.10
N ASP A 423 5.91 -26.64 10.99
CA ASP A 423 5.63 -27.31 9.72
C ASP A 423 4.33 -26.83 9.05
N SER A 424 3.27 -26.59 9.81
CA SER A 424 2.01 -26.13 9.28
C SER A 424 2.09 -24.67 8.78
N GLU A 425 2.81 -23.82 9.49
CA GLU A 425 3.08 -22.42 9.08
C GLU A 425 3.97 -22.39 7.83
N THR A 426 4.94 -23.33 7.72
CA THR A 426 5.80 -23.46 6.54
C THR A 426 5.00 -23.86 5.30
N ILE A 427 4.05 -24.79 5.43
CA ILE A 427 3.12 -25.15 4.32
C ILE A 427 2.25 -23.95 3.93
N GLU A 428 1.72 -23.20 4.89
CA GLU A 428 0.97 -21.99 4.60
C GLU A 428 1.83 -20.94 3.88
N LEU A 429 3.09 -20.79 4.31
CA LEU A 429 4.05 -19.87 3.67
C LEU A 429 4.35 -20.30 2.23
N ALA A 430 4.54 -21.60 1.98
CA ALA A 430 4.72 -22.16 0.64
C ALA A 430 3.59 -21.77 -0.32
N ASN A 431 2.35 -21.98 0.12
CA ASN A 431 1.16 -21.59 -0.63
C ASN A 431 1.07 -20.08 -0.83
N LEU A 432 1.42 -19.29 0.18
CA LEU A 432 1.43 -17.84 0.11
C LEU A 432 2.46 -17.34 -0.91
N ILE A 433 3.67 -17.90 -0.94
CA ILE A 433 4.73 -17.54 -1.89
C ILE A 433 4.25 -17.76 -3.34
N ARG A 434 3.63 -18.92 -3.64
CA ARG A 434 3.05 -19.20 -4.96
C ARG A 434 1.96 -18.18 -5.31
N ARG A 435 1.04 -17.91 -4.39
CA ARG A 435 -0.02 -16.92 -4.59
C ARG A 435 0.53 -15.52 -4.84
N ILE A 436 1.59 -15.12 -4.14
CA ILE A 436 2.25 -13.82 -4.36
C ILE A 436 2.80 -13.75 -5.78
N ARG A 437 3.53 -14.77 -6.25
CA ARG A 437 4.04 -14.83 -7.62
C ARG A 437 2.90 -14.64 -8.64
N ASP A 438 1.82 -15.40 -8.46
CA ASP A 438 0.73 -15.48 -9.43
C ASP A 438 -0.14 -14.23 -9.46
N GLU A 439 -0.49 -13.67 -8.29
CA GLU A 439 -1.38 -12.50 -8.16
C GLU A 439 -0.65 -11.20 -8.47
N TYR A 440 0.58 -11.03 -7.96
CA TYR A 440 1.38 -9.82 -8.17
C TYR A 440 2.24 -9.91 -9.43
N LYS A 441 2.27 -11.07 -10.11
CA LYS A 441 3.06 -11.31 -11.32
C LYS A 441 4.50 -10.86 -11.18
N CYS A 442 5.09 -11.16 -10.05
CA CYS A 442 6.47 -10.83 -9.71
C CYS A 442 7.36 -12.09 -9.74
N THR A 443 8.64 -11.87 -9.84
CA THR A 443 9.67 -12.91 -9.69
C THR A 443 10.06 -12.99 -8.23
N ILE A 444 10.29 -14.20 -7.72
CA ILE A 444 10.70 -14.40 -6.32
C ILE A 444 12.06 -15.09 -6.30
N LEU A 445 12.99 -14.52 -5.55
CA LEU A 445 14.29 -15.09 -5.27
C LEU A 445 14.31 -15.46 -3.79
N LEU A 446 14.42 -16.76 -3.50
CA LEU A 446 14.28 -17.36 -2.17
C LEU A 446 15.61 -17.90 -1.70
N VAL A 447 16.05 -17.52 -0.49
CA VAL A 447 17.09 -18.25 0.25
C VAL A 447 16.43 -18.95 1.42
N GLU A 448 16.70 -20.23 1.54
CA GLU A 448 16.18 -21.05 2.63
C GLU A 448 17.15 -22.17 2.99
N HIS A 449 17.05 -22.59 4.25
CA HIS A 449 17.70 -23.78 4.76
C HIS A 449 16.77 -24.98 4.83
N ASP A 450 15.46 -24.74 4.83
CA ASP A 450 14.44 -25.77 4.77
C ASP A 450 14.34 -26.31 3.32
N MET A 451 14.96 -27.46 3.10
CA MET A 451 14.97 -28.10 1.81
C MET A 451 13.58 -28.57 1.39
N GLY A 452 12.69 -28.89 2.34
CA GLY A 452 11.31 -29.26 2.04
C GLY A 452 10.57 -28.10 1.36
N LEU A 453 10.65 -26.90 1.94
CA LEU A 453 10.06 -25.70 1.35
C LEU A 453 10.67 -25.38 -0.02
N VAL A 454 12.00 -25.39 -0.14
CA VAL A 454 12.69 -25.07 -1.40
C VAL A 454 12.28 -26.01 -2.52
N MET A 455 12.30 -27.33 -2.26
CA MET A 455 11.95 -28.35 -3.25
C MET A 455 10.47 -28.31 -3.64
N ASP A 456 9.62 -27.83 -2.73
CA ASP A 456 8.19 -27.68 -3.00
C ASP A 456 7.89 -26.45 -3.87
N VAL A 457 8.48 -25.26 -3.57
CA VAL A 457 8.03 -24.00 -4.17
C VAL A 457 8.86 -23.52 -5.35
N CYS A 458 10.15 -23.90 -5.45
CA CYS A 458 11.05 -23.33 -6.45
C CYS A 458 10.92 -24.02 -7.80
N ASP A 459 10.80 -23.20 -8.85
CA ASP A 459 10.80 -23.68 -10.24
C ASP A 459 12.23 -24.01 -10.71
N ASN A 460 13.23 -23.27 -10.21
CA ASN A 460 14.63 -23.42 -10.55
C ASN A 460 15.49 -23.12 -9.31
N ILE A 461 16.51 -23.91 -9.07
CA ILE A 461 17.33 -23.83 -7.87
C ILE A 461 18.81 -23.76 -8.26
N LEU A 462 19.52 -22.80 -7.68
CA LEU A 462 20.98 -22.67 -7.76
C LEU A 462 21.60 -23.12 -6.43
N ALA A 463 22.38 -24.20 -6.48
CA ALA A 463 23.18 -24.66 -5.35
C ALA A 463 24.59 -24.05 -5.44
N ILE A 464 25.04 -23.46 -4.33
CA ILE A 464 26.39 -22.88 -4.21
C ILE A 464 27.14 -23.46 -3.02
N SER A 465 28.45 -23.56 -3.16
CA SER A 465 29.36 -23.91 -2.07
C SER A 465 30.67 -23.12 -2.22
N PHE A 466 31.20 -22.59 -1.10
CA PHE A 466 32.41 -21.78 -1.10
C PHE A 466 32.41 -20.66 -2.16
N GLY A 467 31.26 -20.03 -2.35
CA GLY A 467 31.08 -18.93 -3.30
C GLY A 467 31.00 -19.34 -4.77
N LYS A 468 31.01 -20.62 -5.09
CA LYS A 468 30.95 -21.17 -6.46
C LYS A 468 29.66 -21.91 -6.72
N LYS A 469 29.26 -21.94 -7.99
CA LYS A 469 28.13 -22.75 -8.46
C LYS A 469 28.47 -24.23 -8.39
N LEU A 470 27.65 -25.03 -7.72
CA LEU A 470 27.70 -26.50 -7.75
C LEU A 470 26.79 -27.04 -8.86
N ALA A 471 25.51 -26.66 -8.82
CA ALA A 471 24.52 -27.12 -9.76
C ALA A 471 23.41 -26.06 -9.91
N GLN A 472 22.66 -26.12 -10.99
CA GLN A 472 21.45 -25.35 -11.20
C GLN A 472 20.46 -26.20 -12.01
N GLY A 473 19.19 -26.20 -11.58
CA GLY A 473 18.14 -26.95 -12.25
C GLY A 473 16.87 -27.05 -11.42
N SER A 474 15.96 -27.90 -11.83
CA SER A 474 14.73 -28.21 -11.10
C SER A 474 15.01 -28.91 -9.75
N ALA A 475 14.01 -28.92 -8.87
CA ALA A 475 14.13 -29.60 -7.58
C ALA A 475 14.61 -31.07 -7.70
N LYS A 476 14.11 -31.79 -8.70
CA LYS A 476 14.52 -33.21 -8.95
C LYS A 476 15.98 -33.32 -9.33
N GLU A 477 16.47 -32.45 -10.23
CA GLU A 477 17.86 -32.44 -10.67
C GLU A 477 18.81 -32.10 -9.53
N ILE A 478 18.47 -31.12 -8.72
CA ILE A 478 19.25 -30.69 -7.56
C ILE A 478 19.29 -31.79 -6.49
N GLN A 479 18.15 -32.44 -6.21
CA GLN A 479 18.07 -33.50 -5.21
C GLN A 479 18.90 -34.74 -5.62
N SER A 480 18.99 -35.06 -6.91
CA SER A 480 19.75 -36.17 -7.42
C SER A 480 21.24 -35.88 -7.66
N ASN A 481 21.66 -34.61 -7.52
CA ASN A 481 23.03 -34.19 -7.78
C ASN A 481 23.97 -34.61 -6.64
N LYS A 482 24.97 -35.44 -6.94
CA LYS A 482 25.92 -35.99 -5.94
C LYS A 482 26.77 -34.90 -5.27
N ASP A 483 27.17 -33.88 -6.00
CA ASP A 483 27.99 -32.76 -5.46
C ASP A 483 27.20 -31.94 -4.47
N VAL A 484 25.89 -31.71 -4.78
CA VAL A 484 24.98 -31.03 -3.84
C VAL A 484 24.76 -31.87 -2.60
N GLN A 485 24.51 -33.19 -2.74
CA GLN A 485 24.36 -34.10 -1.62
C GLN A 485 25.62 -34.11 -0.73
N ALA A 486 26.79 -34.24 -1.33
CA ALA A 486 28.07 -34.20 -0.60
C ALA A 486 28.31 -32.89 0.15
N ALA A 487 27.91 -31.74 -0.44
CA ALA A 487 28.07 -30.45 0.19
C ALA A 487 27.17 -30.26 1.44
N TYR A 488 26.04 -30.97 1.51
CA TYR A 488 25.12 -30.91 2.67
C TYR A 488 25.37 -32.00 3.70
N LEU A 489 25.80 -33.19 3.28
CA LEU A 489 26.00 -34.36 4.14
C LEU A 489 27.43 -34.44 4.69
N GLY A 490 28.36 -33.63 4.17
CA GLY A 490 29.78 -33.77 4.33
C GLY A 490 30.31 -34.86 3.36
N ALA A 491 31.53 -34.66 2.83
CA ALA A 491 32.18 -35.71 2.08
C ALA A 491 32.28 -36.96 2.97
N PRO A 492 31.94 -38.18 2.48
CA PRO A 492 32.27 -39.37 3.23
C PRO A 492 33.76 -39.33 3.49
N GLU A 493 34.18 -39.49 4.75
CA GLU A 493 35.61 -39.66 5.11
C GLU A 493 36.12 -40.79 4.21
N GLU A 494 37.04 -40.47 3.28
CA GLU A 494 37.83 -41.49 2.62
C GLU A 494 38.60 -42.19 3.74
N VAL A 495 38.10 -43.36 4.13
CA VAL A 495 38.84 -44.28 4.94
C VAL A 495 40.05 -44.68 4.11
N GLU A 496 41.18 -43.99 4.31
CA GLU A 496 42.47 -44.49 3.80
C GLU A 496 42.65 -45.93 4.27
N ARG A 497 42.65 -46.81 3.28
CA ARG A 497 43.08 -48.17 3.44
C ARG A 497 44.57 -48.30 3.11
#